data_e93fc3edc24a4fd8828d15cae6dcad3e
#
_entry.id   e93fc3edc24a4fd8828d15cae6dcad3e
#
_cell.length_a   1.000
_cell.length_b   1.000
_cell.length_c   1.000
_cell.angle_alpha   90.00
_cell.angle_beta   90.00
_cell.angle_gamma   90.00
#
_symmetry.space_group_name_H-M   'P 1'
#
loop_
_entity.id
_entity.type
_entity.pdbx_description
1 polymer ?
#
loop_
_entity_poly.entity_id
_entity_poly.type
_entity_poly.pdbx_seq_one_letter_code
_entity_poly.pdbx_strand_id
1 'polypeptide(L)'
;SSAASDVYKRQIIGIDVGKNGGIVVYDTENNKLLECIKMPPTPKDLLDFLSIYKENSVCYLERVNGMTGQSASASFVFGEGYGQLTMGLIACGIPTVTVSPQTWQKTIGLRNTDKLGKTEWKNILKKKAQQLFPYAKVTLATSDALLICEYGRIKEKE
;
A
#
# COMPACT_ATOMS: atom_id res chain seq x y z
N SER A 1 2.70 -5.72 -31.05
CA SER A 1 1.78 -6.84 -31.02
C SER A 1 0.99 -6.88 -29.70
N SER A 2 -0.19 -7.48 -29.74
CA SER A 2 -1.09 -7.58 -28.60
C SER A 2 -0.46 -8.25 -27.36
N ALA A 3 0.52 -9.15 -27.55
CA ALA A 3 1.18 -9.86 -26.45
C ALA A 3 2.00 -8.94 -25.55
N ALA A 4 2.53 -7.84 -26.05
CA ALA A 4 3.27 -6.89 -25.23
C ALA A 4 2.36 -6.00 -24.36
N SER A 5 1.12 -5.75 -24.81
CA SER A 5 0.15 -4.96 -24.04
C SER A 5 -0.46 -5.75 -22.87
N ASP A 6 -0.50 -7.08 -22.98
CA ASP A 6 -1.09 -7.94 -21.96
C ASP A 6 -0.21 -8.04 -20.69
N VAL A 7 1.06 -7.65 -20.77
CA VAL A 7 2.00 -7.65 -19.64
C VAL A 7 1.90 -6.36 -18.84
N TYR A 8 1.29 -5.31 -19.39
CA TYR A 8 1.23 -4.00 -18.75
C TYR A 8 0.12 -3.94 -17.71
N LYS A 9 0.50 -3.73 -16.46
CA LYS A 9 -0.47 -3.59 -15.37
C LYS A 9 -1.03 -2.18 -15.34
N ARG A 10 -2.35 -2.05 -15.44
CA ARG A 10 -3.05 -0.77 -15.50
C ARG A 10 -3.42 -0.21 -14.14
N GLN A 11 -3.51 -1.09 -13.14
CA GLN A 11 -3.88 -0.68 -11.78
C GLN A 11 -2.76 -1.00 -10.82
N ILE A 12 -2.45 -0.04 -9.97
CA ILE A 12 -1.49 -0.21 -8.89
C ILE A 12 -2.25 -0.17 -7.58
N ILE A 13 -2.06 -1.21 -6.78
CA ILE A 13 -2.63 -1.31 -5.45
C ILE A 13 -1.50 -1.06 -4.46
N GLY A 14 -1.64 -0.05 -3.61
CA GLY A 14 -0.71 0.23 -2.52
C GLY A 14 -1.35 -0.14 -1.20
N ILE A 15 -0.66 -0.92 -0.39
CA ILE A 15 -1.19 -1.41 0.89
C ILE A 15 -0.22 -1.14 2.03
N ASP A 16 -0.73 -0.43 3.02
CA ASP A 16 -0.15 -0.32 4.35
C ASP A 16 -0.84 -1.33 5.25
N VAL A 17 -0.08 -2.33 5.71
CA VAL A 17 -0.62 -3.45 6.46
C VAL A 17 -1.01 -3.04 7.86
N GLY A 18 -2.05 -3.67 8.38
CA GLY A 18 -2.47 -3.55 9.75
C GLY A 18 -3.86 -2.94 9.90
N LYS A 19 -4.41 -3.11 11.07
CA LYS A 19 -5.75 -2.63 11.45
C LYS A 19 -5.93 -1.13 11.19
N ASN A 20 -4.88 -0.36 11.40
CA ASN A 20 -4.89 1.10 11.22
C ASN A 20 -4.28 1.53 9.89
N GLY A 21 -4.05 0.59 8.98
CA GLY A 21 -3.54 0.86 7.66
C GLY A 21 -4.65 1.13 6.65
N GLY A 22 -4.28 1.07 5.37
CA GLY A 22 -5.21 1.36 4.30
C GLY A 22 -4.84 0.70 2.98
N ILE A 23 -5.76 0.80 2.03
CA ILE A 23 -5.60 0.31 0.67
C ILE A 23 -5.94 1.42 -0.31
N VAL A 24 -5.08 1.55 -1.31
CA VAL A 24 -5.22 2.54 -2.37
C VAL A 24 -5.16 1.81 -3.71
N VAL A 25 -6.03 2.17 -4.63
CA VAL A 25 -6.01 1.66 -6.01
C VAL A 25 -5.92 2.83 -6.96
N TYR A 26 -4.94 2.79 -7.85
CA TYR A 26 -4.66 3.83 -8.82
C TYR A 26 -4.71 3.28 -10.25
N ASP A 27 -5.44 3.93 -11.13
CA ASP A 27 -5.53 3.61 -12.55
C ASP A 27 -4.45 4.41 -13.31
N THR A 28 -3.45 3.72 -13.83
CA THR A 28 -2.33 4.36 -14.54
C THR A 28 -2.72 4.78 -15.96
N GLU A 29 -3.72 4.16 -16.55
CA GLU A 29 -4.17 4.50 -17.89
C GLU A 29 -4.85 5.87 -17.93
N ASN A 30 -5.73 6.12 -16.96
CA ASN A 30 -6.49 7.35 -16.84
C ASN A 30 -5.91 8.33 -15.81
N ASN A 31 -4.79 8.00 -15.17
CA ASN A 31 -4.17 8.79 -14.12
C ASN A 31 -5.16 9.18 -13.03
N LYS A 32 -5.92 8.19 -12.54
CA LYS A 32 -7.02 8.41 -11.62
C LYS A 32 -6.90 7.53 -10.38
N LEU A 33 -7.08 8.14 -9.22
CA LEU A 33 -7.23 7.42 -7.96
C LEU A 33 -8.64 6.80 -7.92
N LEU A 34 -8.71 5.47 -7.91
CA LEU A 34 -9.98 4.75 -7.88
C LEU A 34 -10.48 4.52 -6.45
N GLU A 35 -9.57 4.17 -5.55
CA GLU A 35 -9.90 3.87 -4.16
C GLU A 35 -8.84 4.40 -3.22
N CYS A 36 -9.29 4.90 -2.08
CA CYS A 36 -8.43 5.32 -0.98
C CYS A 36 -9.19 5.07 0.32
N ILE A 37 -9.04 3.89 0.90
CA ILE A 37 -9.85 3.42 2.01
C ILE A 37 -9.00 2.92 3.17
N LYS A 38 -9.58 2.93 4.36
CA LYS A 38 -9.03 2.20 5.51
C LYS A 38 -9.04 0.71 5.23
N MET A 39 -8.16 -0.03 5.92
CA MET A 39 -8.14 -1.48 5.84
C MET A 39 -9.55 -2.03 6.12
N PRO A 40 -10.11 -2.87 5.23
CA PRO A 40 -11.40 -3.50 5.45
C PRO A 40 -11.44 -4.27 6.79
N PRO A 41 -12.56 -4.23 7.51
CA PRO A 41 -12.59 -4.70 8.89
C PRO A 41 -12.59 -6.23 9.04
N THR A 42 -13.03 -6.96 8.01
CA THR A 42 -13.09 -8.43 8.07
C THR A 42 -12.34 -9.06 6.90
N PRO A 43 -11.88 -10.32 7.04
CA PRO A 43 -11.24 -11.03 5.92
C PRO A 43 -12.14 -11.14 4.70
N LYS A 44 -13.46 -11.31 4.90
CA LYS A 44 -14.40 -11.37 3.79
C LYS A 44 -14.49 -10.05 3.06
N ASP A 45 -14.59 -8.93 3.78
CA ASP A 45 -14.62 -7.60 3.17
C ASP A 45 -13.34 -7.32 2.39
N LEU A 46 -12.21 -7.73 2.93
CA LEU A 46 -10.91 -7.60 2.25
C LEU A 46 -10.88 -8.41 0.95
N LEU A 47 -11.32 -9.66 1.00
CA LEU A 47 -11.36 -10.51 -0.20
C LEU A 47 -12.32 -9.96 -1.24
N ASP A 48 -13.51 -9.51 -0.83
CA ASP A 48 -14.49 -8.92 -1.74
C ASP A 48 -13.92 -7.67 -2.42
N PHE A 49 -13.20 -6.82 -1.67
CA PHE A 49 -12.54 -5.63 -2.21
C PHE A 49 -11.46 -6.01 -3.24
N LEU A 50 -10.55 -6.91 -2.87
CA LEU A 50 -9.48 -7.34 -3.77
C LEU A 50 -10.02 -7.99 -5.04
N SER A 51 -11.12 -8.72 -4.93
CA SER A 51 -11.77 -9.37 -6.08
C SER A 51 -12.25 -8.38 -7.14
N ILE A 52 -12.64 -7.17 -6.72
CA ILE A 52 -13.06 -6.11 -7.66
C ILE A 52 -11.90 -5.70 -8.56
N TYR A 53 -10.68 -5.66 -8.03
CA TYR A 53 -9.49 -5.13 -8.70
C TYR A 53 -8.49 -6.20 -9.13
N LYS A 54 -8.90 -7.46 -9.21
CA LYS A 54 -7.98 -8.58 -9.52
C LYS A 54 -7.42 -8.55 -10.94
N GLU A 55 -8.15 -7.97 -11.88
CA GLU A 55 -7.72 -7.93 -13.29
C GLU A 55 -6.77 -6.76 -13.55
N ASN A 56 -5.66 -7.06 -14.20
CA ASN A 56 -4.66 -6.05 -14.63
C ASN A 56 -4.08 -5.21 -13.47
N SER A 57 -3.94 -5.81 -12.29
CA SER A 57 -3.39 -5.13 -11.12
C SER A 57 -2.06 -5.70 -10.70
N VAL A 58 -1.22 -4.86 -10.10
CA VAL A 58 -0.04 -5.25 -9.34
C VAL A 58 -0.12 -4.58 -7.97
N CYS A 59 0.20 -5.33 -6.94
CA CYS A 59 0.17 -4.83 -5.56
C CYS A 59 1.58 -4.53 -5.05
N TYR A 60 1.73 -3.37 -4.43
CA TYR A 60 2.92 -2.99 -3.68
C TYR A 60 2.55 -3.01 -2.20
N LEU A 61 3.25 -3.84 -1.46
CA LEU A 61 2.96 -4.14 -0.07
C LEU A 61 4.17 -3.85 0.79
N GLU A 62 3.99 -3.11 1.87
CA GLU A 62 5.08 -2.86 2.78
C GLU A 62 5.56 -4.16 3.42
N ARG A 63 6.88 -4.38 3.38
CA ARG A 63 7.50 -5.54 4.01
C ARG A 63 7.42 -5.42 5.51
N VAL A 64 6.90 -6.46 6.14
CA VAL A 64 6.80 -6.54 7.58
C VAL A 64 7.99 -7.33 8.11
N ASN A 65 8.75 -6.72 9.00
CA ASN A 65 9.79 -7.39 9.77
C ASN A 65 9.25 -7.77 11.14
N GLY A 66 9.95 -8.65 11.84
CA GLY A 66 9.57 -9.03 13.20
C GLY A 66 9.37 -7.79 14.08
N MET A 67 8.28 -7.79 14.82
CA MET A 67 7.87 -6.63 15.60
C MET A 67 8.48 -6.72 17.00
N THR A 68 9.49 -5.90 17.25
CA THR A 68 10.09 -5.77 18.58
C THR A 68 9.31 -4.75 19.40
N GLY A 69 9.17 -5.01 20.70
CA GLY A 69 8.55 -4.08 21.63
C GLY A 69 7.01 -4.12 21.68
N GLN A 70 6.38 -5.05 20.99
CA GLN A 70 4.93 -5.26 21.07
C GLN A 70 4.58 -6.45 21.94
N SER A 71 3.36 -6.45 22.48
CA SER A 71 2.84 -7.60 23.22
C SER A 71 2.65 -8.81 22.31
N ALA A 72 2.66 -10.01 22.88
CA ALA A 72 2.42 -11.24 22.13
C ALA A 72 1.06 -11.21 21.42
N SER A 73 0.02 -10.71 22.09
CA SER A 73 -1.32 -10.61 21.49
C SER A 73 -1.37 -9.62 20.31
N ALA A 74 -0.71 -8.48 20.44
CA ALA A 74 -0.65 -7.50 19.35
C ALA A 74 0.10 -8.06 18.12
N SER A 75 1.22 -8.75 18.35
CA SER A 75 1.98 -9.40 17.30
C SER A 75 1.19 -10.51 16.61
N PHE A 76 0.42 -11.29 17.37
CA PHE A 76 -0.44 -12.33 16.83
C PHE A 76 -1.52 -11.74 15.92
N VAL A 77 -2.23 -10.72 16.39
CA VAL A 77 -3.29 -10.05 15.60
C VAL A 77 -2.72 -9.45 14.32
N PHE A 78 -1.55 -8.81 14.40
CA PHE A 78 -0.89 -8.25 13.22
C PHE A 78 -0.49 -9.34 12.23
N GLY A 79 0.13 -10.41 12.70
CA GLY A 79 0.53 -11.55 11.86
C GLY A 79 -0.66 -12.25 11.21
N GLU A 80 -1.77 -12.40 11.93
CA GLU A 80 -3.01 -12.95 11.40
C GLU A 80 -3.54 -12.10 10.25
N GLY A 81 -3.61 -10.78 10.43
CA GLY A 81 -4.06 -9.86 9.38
C GLY A 81 -3.15 -9.86 8.17
N TYR A 82 -1.84 -9.90 8.39
CA TYR A 82 -0.86 -10.00 7.30
C TYR A 82 -1.03 -11.30 6.51
N GLY A 83 -1.22 -12.43 7.19
CA GLY A 83 -1.46 -13.72 6.55
C GLY A 83 -2.75 -13.74 5.73
N GLN A 84 -3.82 -13.19 6.27
CA GLN A 84 -5.10 -13.06 5.57
C GLN A 84 -4.96 -12.21 4.29
N LEU A 85 -4.27 -11.09 4.39
CA LEU A 85 -4.03 -10.19 3.26
C LEU A 85 -3.21 -10.87 2.16
N THR A 86 -2.10 -11.50 2.53
CA THR A 86 -1.23 -12.17 1.55
C THR A 86 -1.95 -13.34 0.88
N MET A 87 -2.74 -14.11 1.64
CA MET A 87 -3.55 -15.19 1.07
C MET A 87 -4.65 -14.63 0.15
N GLY A 88 -5.29 -13.54 0.53
CA GLY A 88 -6.28 -12.88 -0.33
C GLY A 88 -5.70 -12.43 -1.66
N LEU A 89 -4.51 -11.84 -1.65
CA LEU A 89 -3.80 -11.44 -2.87
C LEU A 89 -3.49 -12.65 -3.76
N ILE A 90 -3.01 -13.74 -3.17
CA ILE A 90 -2.75 -14.99 -3.89
C ILE A 90 -4.04 -15.54 -4.49
N ALA A 91 -5.11 -15.60 -3.70
CA ALA A 91 -6.40 -16.14 -4.14
C ALA A 91 -6.99 -15.34 -5.30
N CYS A 92 -6.77 -14.03 -5.32
CA CYS A 92 -7.21 -13.16 -6.41
C CYS A 92 -6.25 -13.14 -7.60
N GLY A 93 -5.11 -13.83 -7.51
CA GLY A 93 -4.11 -13.85 -8.57
C GLY A 93 -3.44 -12.50 -8.81
N ILE A 94 -3.34 -11.65 -7.79
CA ILE A 94 -2.72 -10.33 -7.90
C ILE A 94 -1.21 -10.45 -7.62
N PRO A 95 -0.35 -10.20 -8.63
CA PRO A 95 1.10 -10.16 -8.40
C PRO A 95 1.44 -9.13 -7.34
N THR A 96 2.31 -9.50 -6.40
CA THR A 96 2.63 -8.66 -5.25
C THR A 96 4.14 -8.49 -5.10
N VAL A 97 4.56 -7.24 -4.98
CA VAL A 97 5.94 -6.83 -4.71
C VAL A 97 6.00 -6.29 -3.29
N THR A 98 6.87 -6.84 -2.46
CA THR A 98 7.09 -6.33 -1.11
C THR A 98 8.25 -5.34 -1.10
N VAL A 99 8.10 -4.27 -0.32
CA VAL A 99 9.11 -3.21 -0.25
C VAL A 99 9.29 -2.76 1.20
N SER A 100 10.53 -2.50 1.60
CA SER A 100 10.81 -1.98 2.94
C SER A 100 10.41 -0.51 3.07
N PRO A 101 10.06 -0.04 4.29
CA PRO A 101 9.77 1.37 4.50
C PRO A 101 10.91 2.28 4.05
N GLN A 102 12.14 1.91 4.33
CA GLN A 102 13.31 2.70 3.95
C GLN A 102 13.41 2.86 2.43
N THR A 103 13.12 1.80 1.69
CA THR A 103 13.23 1.82 0.22
C THR A 103 12.16 2.71 -0.41
N TRP A 104 10.89 2.55 -0.04
CA TRP A 104 9.86 3.37 -0.68
C TRP A 104 9.96 4.84 -0.25
N GLN A 105 10.30 5.10 1.00
CA GLN A 105 10.48 6.47 1.48
C GLN A 105 11.63 7.18 0.74
N LYS A 106 12.76 6.50 0.60
CA LYS A 106 13.90 7.03 -0.15
C LYS A 106 13.55 7.35 -1.61
N THR A 107 12.83 6.44 -2.25
CA THR A 107 12.48 6.59 -3.67
C THR A 107 11.60 7.82 -3.92
N ILE A 108 10.71 8.15 -2.98
CA ILE A 108 9.86 9.34 -3.08
C ILE A 108 10.51 10.60 -2.47
N GLY A 109 11.79 10.53 -2.13
CA GLY A 109 12.58 11.69 -1.67
C GLY A 109 12.45 12.01 -0.19
N LEU A 110 12.03 11.04 0.64
CA LEU A 110 11.87 11.24 2.07
C LEU A 110 12.89 10.42 2.86
N ARG A 111 13.56 11.07 3.80
CA ARG A 111 14.48 10.43 4.74
C ARG A 111 14.33 11.11 6.10
N ASN A 112 14.24 10.31 7.14
CA ASN A 112 14.21 10.83 8.51
C ASN A 112 15.64 11.09 9.02
N THR A 113 16.34 12.02 8.36
CA THR A 113 17.74 12.37 8.71
C THR A 113 17.84 13.08 10.06
N ASP A 114 16.80 13.82 10.45
CA ASP A 114 16.77 14.55 11.71
C ASP A 114 16.33 13.67 12.89
N LYS A 115 16.13 12.37 12.64
CA LYS A 115 15.71 11.38 13.65
C LYS A 115 14.46 11.82 14.42
N LEU A 116 13.49 12.35 13.70
CA LEU A 116 12.21 12.76 14.26
C LEU A 116 11.49 11.59 14.90
N GLY A 117 10.71 11.88 15.93
CA GLY A 117 9.85 10.90 16.58
C GLY A 117 8.77 10.38 15.62
N LYS A 118 8.16 9.25 16.02
CA LYS A 118 7.18 8.54 15.18
C LYS A 118 6.01 9.42 14.75
N THR A 119 5.46 10.23 15.67
CA THR A 119 4.32 11.11 15.37
C THR A 119 4.69 12.20 14.38
N GLU A 120 5.82 12.86 14.58
CA GLU A 120 6.30 13.92 13.69
C GLU A 120 6.59 13.38 12.30
N TRP A 121 7.23 12.22 12.23
CA TRP A 121 7.53 11.58 10.95
C TRP A 121 6.26 11.18 10.21
N LYS A 122 5.27 10.62 10.90
CA LYS A 122 3.97 10.31 10.29
C LYS A 122 3.27 11.54 9.72
N ASN A 123 3.39 12.68 10.36
CA ASN A 123 2.82 13.93 9.85
C ASN A 123 3.55 14.42 8.59
N ILE A 124 4.86 14.22 8.50
CA ILE A 124 5.63 14.52 7.29
C ILE A 124 5.20 13.63 6.13
N LEU A 125 5.04 12.33 6.38
CA LEU A 125 4.55 11.39 5.37
C LEU A 125 3.14 11.76 4.89
N LYS A 126 2.26 12.11 5.82
CA LYS A 126 0.89 12.56 5.48
C LYS A 126 0.92 13.82 4.61
N LYS A 127 1.76 14.78 4.95
CA LYS A 127 1.91 16.02 4.18
C LYS A 127 2.40 15.73 2.75
N LYS A 128 3.35 14.82 2.61
CA LYS A 128 3.83 14.39 1.29
C LYS A 128 2.71 13.75 0.48
N ALA A 129 1.91 12.88 1.10
CA ALA A 129 0.77 12.25 0.43
C ALA A 129 -0.25 13.31 -0.03
N GLN A 130 -0.52 14.33 0.79
CA GLN A 130 -1.41 15.43 0.43
C GLN A 130 -0.87 16.25 -0.75
N GLN A 131 0.44 16.43 -0.83
CA GLN A 131 1.07 17.12 -1.96
C GLN A 131 0.96 16.32 -3.26
N LEU A 132 1.15 15.00 -3.19
CA LEU A 132 1.10 14.13 -4.37
C LEU A 132 -0.34 13.85 -4.82
N PHE A 133 -1.28 13.81 -3.89
CA PHE A 133 -2.68 13.51 -4.15
C PHE A 133 -3.59 14.59 -3.57
N PRO A 134 -3.53 15.84 -4.11
CA PRO A 134 -4.25 16.98 -3.51
C PRO A 134 -5.78 16.82 -3.57
N TYR A 135 -6.28 15.98 -4.45
CA TYR A 135 -7.71 15.69 -4.60
C TYR A 135 -8.21 14.56 -3.69
N ALA A 136 -7.30 13.88 -2.99
CA ALA A 136 -7.66 12.77 -2.12
C ALA A 136 -7.90 13.22 -0.69
N LYS A 137 -8.81 12.53 -0.01
CA LYS A 137 -8.98 12.72 1.44
C LYS A 137 -7.90 11.89 2.15
N VAL A 138 -6.78 12.51 2.45
CA VAL A 138 -5.65 11.84 3.09
C VAL A 138 -5.85 11.82 4.61
N THR A 139 -5.76 10.64 5.19
CA THR A 139 -5.79 10.41 6.63
C THR A 139 -4.51 9.70 7.06
N LEU A 140 -4.27 9.57 8.37
CA LEU A 140 -3.14 8.80 8.87
C LEU A 140 -3.23 7.30 8.47
N ALA A 141 -4.46 6.79 8.28
CA ALA A 141 -4.67 5.41 7.84
C ALA A 141 -4.32 5.19 6.37
N THR A 142 -4.45 6.21 5.52
CA THR A 142 -4.28 6.06 4.07
C THR A 142 -2.99 6.68 3.54
N SER A 143 -2.31 7.51 4.31
CA SER A 143 -1.13 8.24 3.84
C SER A 143 0.00 7.32 3.37
N ASP A 144 0.34 6.30 4.15
CA ASP A 144 1.41 5.38 3.77
C ASP A 144 1.01 4.54 2.55
N ALA A 145 -0.24 4.10 2.48
CA ALA A 145 -0.74 3.35 1.32
C ALA A 145 -0.67 4.20 0.03
N LEU A 146 -0.99 5.49 0.10
CA LEU A 146 -0.84 6.42 -1.02
C LEU A 146 0.63 6.56 -1.46
N LEU A 147 1.55 6.66 -0.51
CA LEU A 147 2.98 6.79 -0.81
C LEU A 147 3.56 5.50 -1.37
N ILE A 148 3.13 4.34 -0.86
CA ILE A 148 3.52 3.03 -1.39
C ILE A 148 2.98 2.88 -2.82
N CYS A 149 1.76 3.34 -3.07
CA CYS A 149 1.18 3.36 -4.41
C CYS A 149 2.01 4.23 -5.37
N GLU A 150 2.44 5.41 -4.93
CA GLU A 150 3.32 6.29 -5.73
C GLU A 150 4.66 5.63 -6.02
N TYR A 151 5.23 4.94 -5.05
CA TYR A 151 6.42 4.11 -5.27
C TYR A 151 6.15 3.09 -6.40
N GLY A 152 5.03 2.40 -6.34
CA GLY A 152 4.63 1.44 -7.38
C GLY A 152 4.50 2.09 -8.74
N ARG A 153 3.90 3.29 -8.82
CA ARG A 153 3.80 4.03 -10.09
C ARG A 153 5.18 4.31 -10.69
N ILE A 154 6.13 4.72 -9.87
CA ILE A 154 7.50 4.99 -10.30
C ILE A 154 8.15 3.72 -10.84
N LYS A 155 7.99 2.61 -10.11
CA LYS A 155 8.61 1.32 -10.48
C LYS A 155 8.01 0.74 -11.77
N GLU A 156 6.72 0.83 -11.95
CA GLU A 156 6.07 0.29 -13.15
C GLU A 156 6.40 1.08 -14.42
N LYS A 157 6.91 2.29 -14.28
CA LYS A 157 7.39 3.09 -15.42
C LYS A 157 8.83 2.80 -15.81
N GLU A 158 9.59 2.11 -14.97
CA GLU A 158 11.00 1.79 -15.25
C GLU A 158 11.18 0.71 -16.32
#